data_78e2223948f043160afebfbed16bb260
#
_entry.id   78e2223948f043160afebfbed16bb260
#
_cell.length_a   1.000
_cell.length_b   1.000
_cell.length_c   1.000
_cell.angle_alpha   90.00
_cell.angle_beta   90.00
_cell.angle_gamma   90.00
#
_symmetry.space_group_name_H-M   'P 1'
#
loop_
_entity.id
_entity.type
_entity.pdbx_description
1 polymer ?
#
loop_
_entity_poly.entity_id
_entity_poly.type
_entity_poly.pdbx_seq_one_letter_code
_entity_poly.pdbx_strand_id
1 'polypeptide(L)'
;MHPRPMFARYFVEVPLSPEAVAHALARDPRVWLPGLAERANHGGDLLLAEVGFGDVVRIKRTVVVELGDSVRSGSTIVFPLRWVASSGAGLFPSLDADLEVAPLGPGRTQLAMSARYVPPFGSVGRVIDRAALSRVAEATLKDFLDRVADTILMASREASRPSEHGGAGVRLHEAG
;
A
#
# COMPACT_ATOMS: atom_id res chain seq x y z
N MET A 1 -30.81 11.28 -1.60
CA MET A 1 -29.70 12.17 -1.95
C MET A 1 -28.44 11.33 -1.85
N HIS A 2 -27.79 10.99 -2.98
CA HIS A 2 -26.59 10.17 -2.97
C HIS A 2 -25.40 11.00 -2.46
N PRO A 3 -24.62 10.50 -1.52
CA PRO A 3 -23.45 11.20 -1.04
C PRO A 3 -22.47 11.42 -2.22
N ARG A 4 -21.95 12.63 -2.33
CA ARG A 4 -20.98 12.95 -3.39
C ARG A 4 -19.62 12.34 -3.02
N PRO A 5 -18.94 11.67 -3.95
CA PRO A 5 -17.61 11.17 -3.70
C PRO A 5 -16.64 12.33 -3.43
N MET A 6 -15.68 12.07 -2.56
CA MET A 6 -14.56 12.95 -2.27
C MET A 6 -13.29 12.35 -2.87
N PHE A 7 -12.31 13.20 -3.16
CA PHE A 7 -11.02 12.81 -3.71
C PHE A 7 -9.92 13.18 -2.71
N ALA A 8 -8.95 12.29 -2.60
CA ALA A 8 -7.71 12.56 -1.89
C ALA A 8 -6.55 12.02 -2.74
N ARG A 9 -5.40 12.68 -2.68
CA ARG A 9 -4.17 12.24 -3.36
C ARG A 9 -2.98 12.47 -2.44
N TYR A 10 -2.07 11.49 -2.42
CA TYR A 10 -0.79 11.59 -1.74
C TYR A 10 0.30 10.95 -2.60
N PHE A 11 1.54 11.36 -2.42
CA PHE A 11 2.68 10.77 -3.11
C PHE A 11 3.93 10.79 -2.24
N VAL A 12 4.81 9.83 -2.50
CA VAL A 12 6.15 9.75 -1.92
C VAL A 12 7.17 9.54 -3.03
N GLU A 13 8.38 9.93 -2.79
CA GLU A 13 9.51 9.61 -3.65
C GLU A 13 10.20 8.36 -3.13
N VAL A 14 10.45 7.42 -4.04
CA VAL A 14 11.15 6.16 -3.77
C VAL A 14 12.47 6.16 -4.54
N PRO A 15 13.64 6.00 -3.88
CA PRO A 15 14.95 5.99 -4.53
C PRO A 15 15.23 4.61 -5.18
N LEU A 16 14.35 4.20 -6.07
CA LEU A 16 14.43 3.00 -6.90
C LEU A 16 13.92 3.34 -8.29
N SER A 17 14.31 2.55 -9.30
CA SER A 17 13.75 2.71 -10.64
C SER A 17 12.27 2.35 -10.69
N PRO A 18 11.49 2.93 -11.61
CA PRO A 18 10.07 2.60 -11.77
C PRO A 18 9.82 1.10 -12.01
N GLU A 19 10.72 0.46 -12.75
CA GLU A 19 10.64 -0.97 -13.02
C GLU A 19 10.82 -1.80 -11.74
N ALA A 20 11.76 -1.42 -10.89
CA ALA A 20 11.99 -2.10 -9.61
C ALA A 20 10.79 -1.94 -8.67
N VAL A 21 10.21 -0.74 -8.58
CA VAL A 21 9.00 -0.47 -7.79
C VAL A 21 7.80 -1.25 -8.35
N ALA A 22 7.58 -1.19 -9.67
CA ALA A 22 6.48 -1.91 -10.31
C ALA A 22 6.63 -3.42 -10.16
N HIS A 23 7.85 -3.95 -10.27
CA HIS A 23 8.12 -5.37 -10.03
C HIS A 23 7.82 -5.77 -8.59
N ALA A 24 8.18 -4.95 -7.61
CA ALA A 24 7.87 -5.20 -6.21
C ALA A 24 6.37 -5.23 -5.94
N LEU A 25 5.62 -4.30 -6.53
CA LEU A 25 4.15 -4.22 -6.41
C LEU A 25 3.42 -5.36 -7.15
N ALA A 26 3.99 -5.85 -8.27
CA ALA A 26 3.43 -6.97 -9.02
C ALA A 26 3.66 -8.34 -8.36
N ARG A 27 4.52 -8.40 -7.34
CA ARG A 27 4.72 -9.61 -6.53
C ARG A 27 3.51 -9.85 -5.62
N ASP A 28 3.61 -10.91 -4.80
CA ASP A 28 2.59 -11.23 -3.81
C ASP A 28 2.25 -9.98 -2.94
N PRO A 29 1.02 -9.50 -2.95
CA PRO A 29 0.59 -8.37 -2.14
C PRO A 29 0.88 -8.51 -0.65
N ARG A 30 0.98 -9.74 -0.15
CA ARG A 30 1.36 -10.06 1.23
C ARG A 30 2.74 -9.52 1.62
N VAL A 31 3.61 -9.29 0.65
CA VAL A 31 4.97 -8.78 0.88
C VAL A 31 4.98 -7.29 1.13
N TRP A 32 4.09 -6.52 0.50
CA TRP A 32 4.16 -5.06 0.54
C TRP A 32 2.94 -4.36 1.14
N LEU A 33 1.80 -5.06 1.31
CA LEU A 33 0.65 -4.47 2.00
C LEU A 33 0.91 -4.36 3.51
N PRO A 34 0.76 -3.16 4.10
CA PRO A 34 1.05 -2.96 5.50
C PRO A 34 0.06 -3.69 6.42
N GLY A 35 0.60 -4.41 7.40
CA GLY A 35 -0.19 -5.03 8.47
C GLY A 35 -1.10 -6.16 8.00
N LEU A 36 -0.68 -6.91 6.99
CA LEU A 36 -1.44 -8.03 6.48
C LEU A 36 -1.59 -9.12 7.55
N ALA A 37 -2.79 -9.28 8.07
CA ALA A 37 -3.15 -10.43 8.90
C ALA A 37 -3.77 -11.51 8.00
N GLU A 38 -3.11 -12.66 7.92
CA GLU A 38 -3.66 -13.84 7.26
C GLU A 38 -4.90 -14.33 8.02
N ARG A 39 -6.08 -14.19 7.44
CA ARG A 39 -7.25 -14.99 7.81
C ARG A 39 -7.60 -15.86 6.62
N ALA A 40 -7.16 -17.10 6.67
CA ALA A 40 -7.69 -18.15 5.82
C ALA A 40 -9.17 -18.35 6.19
N ASN A 41 -10.07 -17.87 5.37
CA ASN A 41 -11.47 -18.23 5.40
C ASN A 41 -11.75 -19.26 4.28
N HIS A 42 -12.63 -20.21 4.57
CA HIS A 42 -13.04 -21.34 3.72
C HIS A 42 -13.71 -20.93 2.39
N GLY A 43 -13.20 -19.95 1.68
CA GLY A 43 -13.83 -19.45 0.44
C GLY A 43 -13.01 -18.52 -0.42
N GLY A 44 -11.74 -18.33 -0.13
CA GLY A 44 -10.85 -17.47 -0.90
C GLY A 44 -9.88 -16.69 -0.02
N ASP A 45 -8.69 -16.41 -0.55
CA ASP A 45 -7.68 -15.61 0.14
C ASP A 45 -8.12 -14.15 0.16
N LEU A 46 -8.64 -13.70 1.31
CA LEU A 46 -8.92 -12.28 1.52
C LEU A 46 -7.63 -11.58 1.95
N LEU A 47 -7.23 -10.59 1.17
CA LEU A 47 -6.15 -9.69 1.56
C LEU A 47 -6.68 -8.69 2.58
N LEU A 48 -6.12 -8.71 3.79
CA LEU A 48 -6.48 -7.79 4.85
C LEU A 48 -5.30 -6.84 5.11
N ALA A 49 -5.52 -5.55 5.00
CA ALA A 49 -4.51 -4.55 5.32
C ALA A 49 -4.94 -3.69 6.52
N GLU A 50 -3.98 -3.18 7.26
CA GLU A 50 -4.23 -2.16 8.27
C GLU A 50 -4.11 -0.76 7.65
N VAL A 51 -5.16 0.02 7.81
CA VAL A 51 -5.16 1.44 7.49
C VAL A 51 -5.39 2.25 8.75
N GLY A 52 -4.78 3.42 8.84
CA GLY A 52 -4.90 4.23 10.04
C GLY A 52 -4.47 5.67 9.83
N PHE A 53 -4.67 6.48 10.84
CA PHE A 53 -4.24 7.87 10.89
C PHE A 53 -3.99 8.32 12.34
N GLY A 54 -3.25 9.40 12.51
CA GLY A 54 -2.94 10.03 13.78
C GLY A 54 -1.55 9.68 14.31
N ASP A 55 -0.82 10.71 14.71
CA ASP A 55 0.54 10.59 15.24
C ASP A 55 0.54 10.30 16.75
N VAL A 56 -0.45 10.82 17.49
CA VAL A 56 -0.55 10.69 18.96
C VAL A 56 -1.49 9.57 19.38
N VAL A 57 -2.64 9.45 18.70
CA VAL A 57 -3.59 8.33 18.89
C VAL A 57 -3.76 7.66 17.54
N ARG A 58 -3.15 6.51 17.37
CA ARG A 58 -3.19 5.76 16.13
C ARG A 58 -4.49 4.96 16.05
N ILE A 59 -5.44 5.44 15.26
CA ILE A 59 -6.66 4.71 14.95
C ILE A 59 -6.35 3.80 13.78
N LYS A 60 -6.34 2.50 14.01
CA LYS A 60 -6.11 1.47 12.99
C LYS A 60 -7.38 0.68 12.72
N ARG A 61 -7.59 0.30 11.48
CA ARG A 61 -8.68 -0.59 11.04
C ARG A 61 -8.18 -1.59 10.03
N THR A 62 -8.75 -2.78 10.11
CA THR A 62 -8.55 -3.81 9.10
C THR A 62 -9.53 -3.59 7.96
N VAL A 63 -9.02 -3.60 6.74
CA VAL A 63 -9.81 -3.49 5.50
C VAL A 63 -9.55 -4.72 4.63
N VAL A 64 -10.55 -5.11 3.86
CA VAL A 64 -10.39 -6.07 2.77
C VAL A 64 -9.88 -5.29 1.57
N VAL A 65 -8.77 -5.73 0.99
CA VAL A 65 -8.14 -5.09 -0.17
C VAL A 65 -8.32 -5.98 -1.39
N GLU A 66 -8.82 -5.39 -2.46
CA GLU A 66 -8.90 -5.98 -3.79
C GLU A 66 -7.91 -5.24 -4.69
N LEU A 67 -7.05 -5.96 -5.38
CA LEU A 67 -6.11 -5.42 -6.34
C LEU A 67 -6.54 -5.84 -7.75
N GLY A 68 -6.60 -4.88 -8.65
CA GLY A 68 -6.82 -5.13 -10.08
C GLY A 68 -5.50 -5.36 -10.83
N ASP A 69 -5.63 -5.81 -12.06
CA ASP A 69 -4.49 -5.96 -12.97
C ASP A 69 -3.84 -4.60 -13.24
N SER A 70 -2.52 -4.58 -13.27
CA SER A 70 -1.78 -3.37 -13.57
C SER A 70 -1.95 -2.94 -15.03
N VAL A 71 -2.10 -1.64 -15.25
CA VAL A 71 -2.25 -1.04 -16.57
C VAL A 71 -1.14 -0.03 -16.80
N ARG A 72 -0.52 -0.07 -17.99
CA ARG A 72 0.46 0.93 -18.40
C ARG A 72 -0.22 2.09 -19.13
N SER A 73 0.02 3.30 -18.64
CA SER A 73 -0.44 4.55 -19.26
C SER A 73 0.77 5.46 -19.52
N GLY A 74 1.27 5.45 -20.75
CA GLY A 74 2.52 6.12 -21.10
C GLY A 74 3.72 5.57 -20.31
N SER A 75 4.40 6.44 -19.56
CA SER A 75 5.50 6.07 -18.67
C SER A 75 5.06 5.64 -17.27
N THR A 76 3.78 5.77 -16.94
CA THR A 76 3.22 5.45 -15.63
C THR A 76 2.60 4.05 -15.64
N ILE A 77 2.82 3.29 -14.58
CA ILE A 77 2.15 2.02 -14.33
C ILE A 77 1.15 2.24 -13.21
N VAL A 78 -0.09 1.83 -13.43
CA VAL A 78 -1.21 2.02 -12.52
C VAL A 78 -1.66 0.66 -12.00
N PHE A 79 -1.77 0.53 -10.69
CA PHE A 79 -2.34 -0.63 -10.00
C PHE A 79 -3.67 -0.21 -9.37
N PRO A 80 -4.82 -0.59 -9.94
CA PRO A 80 -6.11 -0.32 -9.34
C PRO A 80 -6.23 -1.04 -8.00
N LEU A 81 -6.74 -0.34 -7.00
CA LEU A 81 -6.89 -0.86 -5.65
C LEU A 81 -8.24 -0.44 -5.10
N ARG A 82 -8.93 -1.38 -4.47
CA ARG A 82 -10.16 -1.11 -3.74
C ARG A 82 -10.04 -1.65 -2.34
N TRP A 83 -10.55 -0.92 -1.35
CA TRP A 83 -10.72 -1.48 -0.02
C TRP A 83 -12.11 -1.22 0.55
N VAL A 84 -12.54 -2.17 1.39
CA VAL A 84 -13.79 -2.10 2.13
C VAL A 84 -13.50 -2.44 3.60
N ALA A 85 -14.08 -1.69 4.52
CA ALA A 85 -13.93 -1.99 5.94
C ALA A 85 -14.49 -3.39 6.27
N SER A 86 -13.70 -4.23 6.93
CA SER A 86 -14.07 -5.60 7.28
C SER A 86 -15.11 -5.68 8.39
N SER A 87 -15.22 -4.65 9.22
CA SER A 87 -16.20 -4.54 10.30
C SER A 87 -16.42 -3.08 10.70
N GLY A 88 -17.64 -2.73 11.11
CA GLY A 88 -17.95 -1.40 11.64
C GLY A 88 -17.89 -0.29 10.58
N ALA A 89 -18.76 -0.34 9.59
CA ALA A 89 -18.85 0.57 8.45
C ALA A 89 -19.00 2.07 8.79
N GLY A 90 -18.87 2.48 10.05
CA GLY A 90 -19.20 3.82 10.52
C GLY A 90 -18.10 4.88 10.38
N LEU A 91 -16.83 4.52 10.31
CA LEU A 91 -15.71 5.48 10.36
C LEU A 91 -14.74 5.41 9.17
N PHE A 92 -14.65 4.26 8.50
CA PHE A 92 -13.77 4.07 7.34
C PHE A 92 -14.63 3.78 6.10
N PRO A 93 -14.65 4.69 5.14
CA PRO A 93 -15.39 4.50 3.90
C PRO A 93 -14.75 3.41 3.03
N SER A 94 -15.56 2.82 2.16
CA SER A 94 -15.01 2.12 1.00
C SER A 94 -14.26 3.13 0.13
N LEU A 95 -13.15 2.69 -0.45
CA LEU A 95 -12.28 3.53 -1.23
C LEU A 95 -11.90 2.79 -2.51
N ASP A 96 -12.06 3.49 -3.63
CA ASP A 96 -11.50 3.09 -4.92
C ASP A 96 -10.28 3.97 -5.20
N ALA A 97 -9.14 3.38 -5.50
CA ALA A 97 -7.91 4.12 -5.70
C ALA A 97 -7.06 3.54 -6.82
N ASP A 98 -6.19 4.38 -7.34
CA ASP A 98 -5.13 4.03 -8.26
C ASP A 98 -3.79 4.27 -7.57
N LEU A 99 -2.96 3.22 -7.50
CA LEU A 99 -1.58 3.30 -7.08
C LEU A 99 -0.71 3.48 -8.32
N GLU A 100 -0.10 4.64 -8.45
CA GLU A 100 0.61 5.09 -9.65
C GLU A 100 2.12 5.02 -9.43
N VAL A 101 2.84 4.38 -10.35
CA VAL A 101 4.30 4.32 -10.40
C VAL A 101 4.77 5.16 -11.58
N ALA A 102 5.32 6.32 -11.32
CA ALA A 102 5.76 7.26 -12.36
C ALA A 102 7.26 7.60 -12.22
N PRO A 103 8.02 7.69 -13.32
CA PRO A 103 9.42 8.05 -13.27
C PRO A 103 9.62 9.52 -12.85
N LEU A 104 10.55 9.78 -11.92
CA LEU A 104 11.04 11.13 -11.59
C LEU A 104 12.44 11.40 -12.16
N GLY A 105 13.08 10.37 -12.73
CA GLY A 105 14.42 10.41 -13.25
C GLY A 105 15.15 9.07 -13.07
N PRO A 106 16.43 9.00 -13.41
CA PRO A 106 17.20 7.76 -13.24
C PRO A 106 17.21 7.29 -11.78
N GLY A 107 16.73 6.07 -11.54
CA GLY A 107 16.72 5.46 -10.21
C GLY A 107 15.81 6.13 -9.18
N ARG A 108 14.82 6.94 -9.63
CA ARG A 108 13.87 7.63 -8.76
C ARG A 108 12.45 7.50 -9.30
N THR A 109 11.54 7.20 -8.41
CA THR A 109 10.13 6.95 -8.73
C THR A 109 9.24 7.79 -7.84
N GLN A 110 8.22 8.39 -8.42
CA GLN A 110 7.06 8.88 -7.69
C GLN A 110 6.09 7.70 -7.52
N LEU A 111 5.86 7.31 -6.29
CA LEU A 111 4.78 6.42 -5.93
C LEU A 111 3.62 7.30 -5.43
N ALA A 112 2.50 7.31 -6.14
CA ALA A 112 1.36 8.14 -5.81
C ALA A 112 0.11 7.28 -5.62
N MET A 113 -0.81 7.74 -4.80
CA MET A 113 -2.12 7.13 -4.62
C MET A 113 -3.19 8.18 -4.80
N SER A 114 -4.04 7.99 -5.80
CA SER A 114 -5.21 8.80 -6.11
C SER A 114 -6.46 8.05 -5.69
N ALA A 115 -7.21 8.57 -4.73
CA ALA A 115 -8.32 7.85 -4.13
C ALA A 115 -9.65 8.59 -4.26
N ARG A 116 -10.69 7.83 -4.53
CA ARG A 116 -12.08 8.26 -4.49
C ARG A 116 -12.79 7.51 -3.38
N TYR A 117 -13.41 8.23 -2.47
CA TYR A 117 -14.12 7.64 -1.35
C TYR A 117 -15.46 8.33 -1.10
N VAL A 118 -16.40 7.57 -0.53
CA VAL A 118 -17.70 8.09 -0.11
C VAL A 118 -17.70 8.15 1.41
N PRO A 119 -17.83 9.33 2.01
CA PRO A 119 -17.90 9.46 3.46
C PRO A 119 -19.01 8.58 4.06
N PRO A 120 -18.78 7.87 5.16
CA PRO A 120 -19.70 6.88 5.71
C PRO A 120 -21.01 7.49 6.26
N PHE A 121 -21.08 8.79 6.43
CA PHE A 121 -22.22 9.48 7.01
C PHE A 121 -23.16 10.05 5.95
N GLY A 122 -23.77 9.17 5.15
CA GLY A 122 -24.97 9.54 4.40
C GLY A 122 -26.12 9.81 5.36
N SER A 123 -26.60 11.02 5.45
CA SER A 123 -27.87 11.46 6.07
C SER A 123 -28.03 11.46 7.60
N VAL A 124 -27.16 10.94 8.41
CA VAL A 124 -27.23 11.20 9.87
C VAL A 124 -26.58 12.54 10.15
N GLY A 125 -27.38 13.57 9.98
CA GLY A 125 -26.99 14.95 10.10
C GLY A 125 -26.29 15.25 11.42
N ARG A 126 -25.15 15.74 11.31
CA ARG A 126 -24.58 16.91 12.01
C ARG A 126 -23.12 17.03 11.61
N VAL A 127 -22.90 17.98 10.70
CA VAL A 127 -21.70 18.82 10.66
C VAL A 127 -20.39 18.10 11.09
N ILE A 128 -20.09 16.95 10.50
CA ILE A 128 -18.67 16.57 10.41
C ILE A 128 -18.13 17.47 9.31
N ASP A 129 -17.27 18.38 9.72
CA ASP A 129 -16.62 19.32 8.81
C ASP A 129 -15.98 18.54 7.66
N ARG A 130 -16.38 18.89 6.43
CA ARG A 130 -15.85 18.27 5.22
C ARG A 130 -14.33 18.39 5.14
N ALA A 131 -13.78 19.46 5.72
CA ALA A 131 -12.36 19.68 5.85
C ALA A 131 -11.70 18.67 6.82
N ALA A 132 -12.39 18.30 7.91
CA ALA A 132 -11.89 17.27 8.82
C ALA A 132 -11.87 15.89 8.17
N LEU A 133 -12.90 15.54 7.40
CA LEU A 133 -12.94 14.28 6.65
C LEU A 133 -11.86 14.20 5.57
N SER A 134 -11.58 15.30 4.88
CA SER A 134 -10.49 15.37 3.90
C SER A 134 -9.13 15.13 4.57
N ARG A 135 -8.87 15.78 5.69
CA ARG A 135 -7.62 15.60 6.46
C ARG A 135 -7.43 14.16 6.94
N VAL A 136 -8.50 13.51 7.40
CA VAL A 136 -8.46 12.10 7.80
C VAL A 136 -8.13 11.21 6.61
N ALA A 137 -8.75 11.43 5.46
CA ALA A 137 -8.48 10.67 4.25
C ALA A 137 -7.03 10.85 3.78
N GLU A 138 -6.55 12.09 3.71
CA GLU A 138 -5.17 12.40 3.33
C GLU A 138 -4.15 11.76 4.29
N ALA A 139 -4.39 11.86 5.60
CA ALA A 139 -3.54 11.23 6.62
C ALA A 139 -3.54 9.70 6.51
N THR A 140 -4.69 9.10 6.18
CA THR A 140 -4.79 7.65 5.96
C THR A 140 -4.02 7.21 4.71
N LEU A 141 -4.15 7.96 3.60
CA LEU A 141 -3.40 7.67 2.37
C LEU A 141 -1.89 7.83 2.60
N LYS A 142 -1.51 8.89 3.32
CA LYS A 142 -0.10 9.12 3.69
C LYS A 142 0.46 7.94 4.47
N ASP A 143 -0.15 7.54 5.57
CA ASP A 143 0.33 6.45 6.43
C ASP A 143 0.39 5.12 5.65
N PHE A 144 -0.59 4.86 4.80
CA PHE A 144 -0.60 3.68 3.95
C PHE A 144 0.56 3.69 2.94
N LEU A 145 0.70 4.78 2.19
CA LEU A 145 1.67 4.88 1.11
C LEU A 145 3.11 4.91 1.62
N ASP A 146 3.36 5.60 2.73
CA ASP A 146 4.67 5.63 3.40
C ASP A 146 5.09 4.20 3.81
N ARG A 147 4.17 3.41 4.39
CA ARG A 147 4.46 2.02 4.78
C ARG A 147 4.69 1.09 3.58
N VAL A 148 3.95 1.28 2.50
CA VAL A 148 4.19 0.56 1.24
C VAL A 148 5.59 0.86 0.72
N ALA A 149 5.96 2.14 0.65
CA ALA A 149 7.28 2.58 0.20
C ALA A 149 8.41 2.01 1.06
N ASP A 150 8.26 2.08 2.39
CA ASP A 150 9.24 1.53 3.34
C ASP A 150 9.42 0.03 3.15
N THR A 151 8.32 -0.71 2.98
CA THR A 151 8.37 -2.16 2.75
C THR A 151 9.09 -2.52 1.45
N ILE A 152 8.81 -1.80 0.36
CA ILE A 152 9.48 -1.97 -0.93
C ILE A 152 10.98 -1.69 -0.79
N LEU A 153 11.36 -0.63 -0.09
CA LEU A 153 12.76 -0.27 0.14
C LEU A 153 13.49 -1.32 0.98
N MET A 154 12.87 -1.85 2.03
CA MET A 154 13.44 -2.91 2.85
C MET A 154 13.67 -4.18 2.02
N ALA A 155 12.67 -4.63 1.27
CA ALA A 155 12.77 -5.80 0.40
C ALA A 155 13.87 -5.66 -0.67
N SER A 156 14.01 -4.45 -1.25
CA SER A 156 15.08 -4.16 -2.22
C SER A 156 16.47 -4.23 -1.61
N ARG A 157 16.64 -3.73 -0.38
CA ARG A 157 17.91 -3.79 0.34
C ARG A 157 18.30 -5.23 0.70
N GLU A 158 17.34 -6.04 1.10
CA GLU A 158 17.56 -7.46 1.40
C GLU A 158 17.99 -8.24 0.16
N ALA A 159 17.34 -8.00 -0.98
CA ALA A 159 17.69 -8.61 -2.26
C ALA A 159 19.07 -8.20 -2.77
N SER A 160 19.58 -7.04 -2.35
CA SER A 160 20.89 -6.51 -2.74
C SER A 160 22.02 -6.93 -1.81
N ARG A 161 21.74 -7.64 -0.71
CA ARG A 161 22.79 -8.19 0.18
C ARG A 161 23.45 -9.40 -0.49
N PRO A 162 24.78 -9.42 -0.63
CA PRO A 162 25.49 -10.61 -1.10
C PRO A 162 25.22 -11.79 -0.16
N SER A 163 24.89 -12.93 -0.72
CA SER A 163 24.73 -14.18 0.05
C SER A 163 26.11 -14.58 0.61
N GLU A 164 26.44 -14.20 1.82
CA GLU A 164 27.63 -14.66 2.54
C GLU A 164 27.44 -16.10 3.04
N HIS A 165 27.10 -17.02 2.13
CA HIS A 165 27.11 -18.45 2.43
C HIS A 165 27.73 -19.19 1.26
N GLY A 166 29.02 -19.47 1.36
CA GLY A 166 29.71 -20.36 0.39
C GLY A 166 31.22 -20.35 0.46
N GLY A 167 31.82 -20.52 1.63
CA GLY A 167 33.24 -20.58 1.77
C GLY A 167 33.73 -21.45 2.93
N ALA A 168 33.04 -22.57 3.20
CA ALA A 168 33.66 -23.61 4.04
C ALA A 168 34.54 -24.45 3.12
N GLY A 169 35.82 -24.06 3.01
CA GLY A 169 36.85 -24.81 2.31
C GLY A 169 37.00 -26.21 2.90
N VAL A 170 36.68 -27.20 2.09
CA VAL A 170 37.10 -28.58 2.34
C VAL A 170 38.60 -28.64 2.17
N ARG A 171 39.35 -28.65 3.27
CA ARG A 171 40.76 -29.06 3.28
C ARG A 171 40.79 -30.57 3.10
N LEU A 172 41.12 -31.01 1.91
CA LEU A 172 41.58 -32.38 1.69
C LEU A 172 42.89 -32.53 2.43
N HIS A 173 42.93 -33.37 3.43
CA HIS A 173 44.15 -33.82 4.11
C HIS A 173 44.66 -35.01 3.30
N GLU A 174 45.68 -34.79 2.47
CA GLU A 174 46.51 -35.87 1.94
C GLU A 174 47.45 -36.32 3.05
N ALA A 175 47.30 -37.55 3.49
CA ALA A 175 48.28 -38.25 4.26
C ALA A 175 49.01 -39.20 3.31
N GLY A 176 50.31 -38.99 3.15
CA GLY A 176 51.23 -39.89 2.51
C GLY A 176 51.62 -41.07 3.41
#